data_e06904bbe79efaf2394bce4ede1fa661
#
_entry.id   e06904bbe79efaf2394bce4ede1fa661
#
_cell.length_a   1.000
_cell.length_b   1.000
_cell.length_c   1.000
_cell.angle_alpha   90.00
_cell.angle_beta   90.00
_cell.angle_gamma   90.00
#
_symmetry.space_group_name_H-M   'P 1'
#
loop_
_entity.id
_entity.type
_entity.pdbx_description
1 polymer ?
#
loop_
_entity_poly.entity_id
_entity_poly.type
_entity_poly.pdbx_seq_one_letter_code
_entity_poly.pdbx_strand_id
1 'polypeptide(L)'
;MTLYTVGTLKEIKGFKTYVSVDGGMADNPRYTLYSSPYTVMLANRALDTPDCVCAIAGRCCESGDLIQENVSLPTPKRNDIVAVLTTGAYNYSMSSNYNRLPRPALVMLNGDDDYVAVRRESFEDLVRNDL
;
A
#
# COMPACT_ATOMS: atom_id res chain seq x y z
N MET A 1 -1.85 6.77 8.13
CA MET A 1 -2.03 6.37 6.72
C MET A 1 -0.80 5.61 6.25
N THR A 2 -0.94 4.81 5.20
CA THR A 2 0.19 4.21 4.48
C THR A 2 0.26 4.80 3.08
N LEU A 3 1.45 5.12 2.62
CA LEU A 3 1.70 5.69 1.29
C LEU A 3 2.37 4.65 0.40
N TYR A 4 1.89 4.56 -0.83
CA TYR A 4 2.41 3.65 -1.85
C TYR A 4 2.66 4.39 -3.15
N THR A 5 3.67 3.96 -3.90
CA THR A 5 3.92 4.47 -5.24
C THR A 5 3.23 3.58 -6.28
N VAL A 6 2.50 4.19 -7.20
CA VAL A 6 1.88 3.48 -8.33
C VAL A 6 2.96 2.98 -9.30
N GLY A 7 2.94 1.70 -9.58
CA GLY A 7 3.79 1.05 -10.59
C GLY A 7 3.14 1.05 -11.97
N THR A 8 2.18 0.17 -12.18
CA THR A 8 1.51 -0.03 -13.47
C THR A 8 -0.01 -0.13 -13.32
N LEU A 9 -0.72 0.19 -14.39
CA LEU A 9 -2.14 -0.10 -14.53
C LEU A 9 -2.32 -1.27 -15.50
N LYS A 10 -3.20 -2.21 -15.15
CA LYS A 10 -3.62 -3.31 -16.01
C LYS A 10 -5.14 -3.36 -16.09
N GLU A 11 -5.65 -2.97 -17.22
CA GLU A 11 -7.08 -3.16 -17.52
C GLU A 11 -7.31 -4.57 -18.08
N ILE A 12 -8.26 -5.30 -17.49
CA ILE A 12 -8.83 -6.52 -18.05
C ILE A 12 -10.23 -6.17 -18.52
N LYS A 13 -10.38 -6.00 -19.82
CA LYS A 13 -11.63 -5.55 -20.45
C LYS A 13 -12.82 -6.40 -20.02
N GLY A 14 -13.90 -5.74 -19.59
CA GLY A 14 -15.12 -6.40 -19.13
C GLY A 14 -15.01 -7.06 -17.75
N PHE A 15 -13.89 -6.90 -17.05
CA PHE A 15 -13.70 -7.48 -15.71
C PHE A 15 -13.24 -6.44 -14.68
N LYS A 16 -11.99 -6.00 -14.72
CA LYS A 16 -11.42 -5.16 -13.65
C LYS A 16 -10.16 -4.41 -14.10
N THR A 17 -9.96 -3.23 -13.56
CA THR A 17 -8.68 -2.51 -13.65
C THR A 17 -7.89 -2.70 -12.36
N TYR A 18 -6.64 -3.15 -12.48
CA TYR A 18 -5.71 -3.26 -11.38
C TYR A 18 -4.68 -2.13 -11.43
N VAL A 19 -4.40 -1.56 -10.26
CA VAL A 19 -3.34 -0.57 -10.05
C VAL A 19 -2.31 -1.20 -9.13
N SER A 20 -1.13 -1.54 -9.66
CA SER A 20 -0.06 -2.13 -8.84
C SER A 20 0.66 -1.05 -8.05
N VAL A 21 1.04 -1.38 -6.81
CA VAL A 21 1.79 -0.50 -5.92
C VAL A 21 3.04 -1.20 -5.36
N ASP A 22 3.95 -0.42 -4.77
CA ASP A 22 5.24 -0.89 -4.24
C ASP A 22 5.19 -1.51 -2.84
N GLY A 23 4.00 -1.70 -2.26
CA GLY A 23 3.75 -2.45 -1.03
C GLY A 23 2.74 -3.57 -1.25
N GLY A 24 2.06 -4.03 -0.19
CA GLY A 24 1.06 -5.07 -0.29
C GLY A 24 0.70 -5.70 1.04
N MET A 25 0.24 -6.95 1.02
CA MET A 25 -0.19 -7.66 2.22
C MET A 25 0.93 -7.88 3.25
N ALA A 26 2.19 -7.77 2.85
CA ALA A 26 3.32 -7.83 3.78
C ALA A 26 3.30 -6.68 4.80
N ASP A 27 2.82 -5.51 4.41
CA ASP A 27 2.74 -4.30 5.25
C ASP A 27 1.30 -3.87 5.57
N ASN A 28 0.31 -4.32 4.79
CA ASN A 28 -1.10 -4.04 5.00
C ASN A 28 -1.98 -5.28 4.75
N PRO A 29 -2.00 -6.25 5.70
CA PRO A 29 -2.67 -7.53 5.48
C PRO A 29 -4.18 -7.51 5.72
N ARG A 30 -4.75 -6.43 6.27
CA ARG A 30 -6.10 -6.46 6.85
C ARG A 30 -7.22 -6.61 5.82
N TYR A 31 -7.06 -6.06 4.62
CA TYR A 31 -8.05 -6.26 3.56
C TYR A 31 -8.07 -7.75 3.14
N THR A 32 -6.90 -8.33 2.90
CA THR A 32 -6.76 -9.73 2.53
C THR A 32 -7.31 -10.69 3.59
N LEU A 33 -7.05 -10.41 4.88
CA LEU A 33 -7.45 -11.30 5.97
C LEU A 33 -8.91 -11.12 6.42
N TYR A 34 -9.41 -9.89 6.40
CA TYR A 34 -10.67 -9.54 7.06
C TYR A 34 -11.64 -8.78 6.18
N SER A 35 -11.30 -8.53 4.92
CA SER A 35 -12.05 -7.63 4.03
C SER A 35 -12.30 -6.26 4.66
N SER A 36 -11.36 -5.78 5.48
CA SER A 36 -11.47 -4.49 6.16
C SER A 36 -11.42 -3.35 5.14
N PRO A 37 -12.49 -2.56 4.98
CA PRO A 37 -12.51 -1.50 3.98
C PRO A 37 -11.61 -0.34 4.38
N TYR A 38 -10.93 0.24 3.39
CA TYR A 38 -10.10 1.42 3.54
C TYR A 38 -10.58 2.56 2.64
N THR A 39 -10.41 3.79 3.10
CA THR A 39 -10.48 4.95 2.23
C THR A 39 -9.15 5.10 1.52
N VAL A 40 -9.20 5.17 0.19
CA VAL A 40 -8.01 5.27 -0.67
C VAL A 40 -8.14 6.52 -1.53
N MET A 41 -7.05 7.26 -1.69
CA MET A 41 -6.99 8.45 -2.53
C MET A 41 -5.60 8.60 -3.17
N LEU A 42 -5.50 9.42 -4.21
CA LEU A 42 -4.20 9.87 -4.74
C LEU A 42 -3.74 11.11 -3.95
N ALA A 43 -2.70 10.96 -3.13
CA ALA A 43 -2.23 12.04 -2.25
C ALA A 43 -1.74 13.27 -3.02
N ASN A 44 -1.09 13.05 -4.17
CA ASN A 44 -0.57 14.10 -5.03
C ASN A 44 -1.61 14.68 -5.99
N ARG A 45 -2.83 14.11 -6.02
CA ARG A 45 -3.94 14.53 -6.90
C ARG A 45 -5.29 14.44 -6.19
N ALA A 46 -5.32 14.78 -4.91
CA ALA A 46 -6.46 14.58 -4.02
C ALA A 46 -7.73 15.38 -4.42
N LEU A 47 -7.58 16.44 -5.20
CA LEU A 47 -8.69 17.29 -5.65
C LEU A 47 -9.17 16.96 -7.07
N ASP A 48 -8.53 16.02 -7.76
CA ASP A 48 -8.96 15.60 -9.09
C ASP A 48 -10.26 14.78 -9.01
N THR A 49 -11.11 14.93 -10.02
CA THR A 49 -12.38 14.20 -10.08
C THR A 49 -12.11 12.71 -10.38
N PRO A 50 -12.70 11.78 -9.61
CA PRO A 50 -12.61 10.35 -9.91
C PRO A 50 -13.29 10.00 -11.24
N ASP A 51 -12.60 9.23 -12.05
CA ASP A 51 -13.07 8.75 -13.38
C ASP A 51 -12.75 7.28 -13.64
N CYS A 52 -12.14 6.59 -12.64
CA CYS A 52 -11.74 5.19 -12.74
C CYS A 52 -12.18 4.42 -11.50
N VAL A 53 -12.74 3.24 -11.68
CA VAL A 53 -12.96 2.25 -10.61
C VAL A 53 -11.95 1.14 -10.77
N CYS A 54 -11.14 0.91 -9.72
CA CYS A 54 -10.01 -0.02 -9.78
C CYS A 54 -9.83 -0.80 -8.48
N ALA A 55 -8.95 -1.80 -8.53
CA ALA A 55 -8.42 -2.50 -7.37
C ALA A 55 -6.95 -2.14 -7.16
N ILE A 56 -6.57 -1.83 -5.94
CA ILE A 56 -5.17 -1.58 -5.56
C ILE A 56 -4.54 -2.93 -5.23
N ALA A 57 -3.60 -3.34 -6.04
CA ALA A 57 -2.92 -4.63 -5.94
C ALA A 57 -1.48 -4.46 -5.45
N GLY A 58 -1.08 -5.28 -4.51
CA GLY A 58 0.28 -5.30 -3.99
C GLY A 58 1.27 -5.99 -4.94
N ARG A 59 2.49 -6.13 -4.46
CA ARG A 59 3.63 -6.70 -5.18
C ARG A 59 4.02 -8.11 -4.72
N CYS A 60 3.28 -8.67 -3.76
CA CYS A 60 3.56 -10.01 -3.26
C CYS A 60 3.14 -11.08 -4.28
N CYS A 61 3.86 -12.20 -4.30
CA CYS A 61 3.54 -13.36 -5.15
C CYS A 61 2.36 -14.14 -4.54
N GLU A 62 1.20 -13.49 -4.49
CA GLU A 62 -0.04 -14.01 -3.89
C GLU A 62 -1.25 -13.41 -4.62
N SER A 63 -2.16 -14.27 -5.09
CA SER A 63 -3.36 -13.83 -5.82
C SER A 63 -4.32 -12.97 -5.00
N GLY A 64 -4.28 -13.09 -3.68
CA GLY A 64 -5.04 -12.30 -2.72
C GLY A 64 -4.36 -11.02 -2.26
N ASP A 65 -3.22 -10.64 -2.84
CA ASP A 65 -2.50 -9.41 -2.45
C ASP A 65 -3.20 -8.15 -2.96
N LEU A 66 -4.32 -7.85 -2.31
CA LEU A 66 -5.15 -6.68 -2.57
C LEU A 66 -5.19 -5.79 -1.33
N ILE A 67 -4.95 -4.51 -1.52
CA ILE A 67 -5.07 -3.50 -0.45
C ILE A 67 -6.50 -3.01 -0.34
N GLN A 68 -7.17 -2.84 -1.49
CA GLN A 68 -8.59 -2.46 -1.54
C GLN A 68 -9.14 -2.70 -2.94
N GLU A 69 -10.39 -3.14 -3.04
CA GLU A 69 -11.14 -3.26 -4.28
C GLU A 69 -12.22 -2.19 -4.41
N ASN A 70 -12.70 -2.02 -5.63
CA ASN A 70 -13.78 -1.08 -5.96
C ASN A 70 -13.50 0.36 -5.52
N VAL A 71 -12.26 0.79 -5.68
CA VAL A 71 -11.81 2.14 -5.34
C VAL A 71 -12.11 3.08 -6.50
N SER A 72 -12.79 4.20 -6.21
CA SER A 72 -13.03 5.27 -7.19
C SER A 72 -11.92 6.31 -7.07
N LEU A 73 -11.11 6.47 -8.11
CA LEU A 73 -9.96 7.38 -8.17
C LEU A 73 -9.95 8.17 -9.50
N PRO A 74 -9.29 9.33 -9.55
CA PRO A 74 -8.80 9.85 -10.82
C PRO A 74 -7.91 8.78 -11.46
N THR A 75 -8.02 8.53 -12.76
CA THR A 75 -7.21 7.48 -13.43
C THR A 75 -5.75 7.57 -13.00
N PRO A 76 -5.25 6.59 -12.21
CA PRO A 76 -3.90 6.65 -11.66
C PRO A 76 -2.85 6.58 -12.76
N LYS A 77 -1.71 7.22 -12.50
CA LYS A 77 -0.55 7.21 -13.40
C LYS A 77 0.66 6.66 -12.64
N ARG A 78 1.60 6.11 -13.37
CA ARG A 78 2.88 5.69 -12.79
C ARG A 78 3.52 6.83 -12.00
N ASN A 79 4.04 6.52 -10.81
CA ASN A 79 4.60 7.43 -9.82
C ASN A 79 3.57 8.33 -9.09
N ASP A 80 2.27 8.18 -9.32
CA ASP A 80 1.29 8.75 -8.38
C ASP A 80 1.46 8.13 -7.00
N ILE A 81 1.07 8.86 -5.97
CA ILE A 81 1.13 8.41 -4.58
C ILE A 81 -0.27 8.04 -4.12
N VAL A 82 -0.49 6.75 -3.88
CA VAL A 82 -1.71 6.23 -3.25
C VAL A 82 -1.58 6.39 -1.74
N ALA A 83 -2.52 7.07 -1.12
CA ALA A 83 -2.68 7.10 0.33
C ALA A 83 -3.83 6.19 0.75
N VAL A 84 -3.53 5.23 1.62
CA VAL A 84 -4.51 4.37 2.28
C VAL A 84 -4.70 4.89 3.69
N LEU A 85 -5.89 5.38 4.00
CA LEU A 85 -6.18 6.05 5.27
C LEU A 85 -6.48 5.03 6.38
N THR A 86 -6.39 5.48 7.64
CA THR A 86 -6.78 4.71 8.84
C THR A 86 -5.99 3.41 9.04
N THR A 87 -4.72 3.38 8.58
CA THR A 87 -3.84 2.21 8.71
C THR A 87 -2.96 2.23 9.96
N GLY A 88 -3.12 3.22 10.86
CA GLY A 88 -2.28 3.35 12.06
C GLY A 88 -2.45 2.22 13.07
N ALA A 89 -3.70 1.73 13.22
CA ALA A 89 -3.99 0.63 14.13
C ALA A 89 -3.74 -0.72 13.44
N TYR A 90 -2.96 -1.59 14.10
CA TYR A 90 -2.65 -2.99 13.77
C TYR A 90 -1.69 -3.20 12.58
N ASN A 91 -1.76 -2.43 11.48
CA ASN A 91 -1.02 -2.77 10.26
C ASN A 91 0.48 -2.94 10.50
N TYR A 92 1.14 -2.02 11.21
CA TYR A 92 2.57 -2.16 11.48
C TYR A 92 2.87 -3.41 12.32
N SER A 93 2.10 -3.67 13.38
CA SER A 93 2.30 -4.84 14.25
C SER A 93 1.99 -6.18 13.57
N MET A 94 1.15 -6.16 12.53
CA MET A 94 0.83 -7.33 11.70
C MET A 94 1.77 -7.48 10.50
N SER A 95 2.60 -6.49 10.23
CA SER A 95 3.52 -6.53 9.09
C SER A 95 4.51 -7.68 9.21
N SER A 96 4.90 -8.23 8.07
CA SER A 96 5.78 -9.38 7.97
C SER A 96 6.83 -9.16 6.89
N ASN A 97 7.79 -10.08 6.82
CA ASN A 97 8.76 -10.14 5.74
C ASN A 97 8.33 -11.13 4.63
N TYR A 98 7.03 -11.26 4.39
CA TYR A 98 6.53 -12.12 3.32
C TYR A 98 7.17 -11.73 1.99
N ASN A 99 7.53 -12.71 1.18
CA ASN A 99 8.36 -12.58 -0.03
C ASN A 99 9.73 -11.89 0.20
N ARG A 100 10.28 -11.94 1.43
CA ARG A 100 11.53 -11.24 1.79
C ARG A 100 11.47 -9.73 1.54
N LEU A 101 10.30 -9.11 1.75
CA LEU A 101 10.14 -7.66 1.67
C LEU A 101 10.50 -7.00 3.00
N PRO A 102 11.31 -5.93 3.01
CA PRO A 102 11.57 -5.15 4.22
C PRO A 102 10.31 -4.46 4.73
N ARG A 103 10.09 -4.44 6.05
CA ARG A 103 9.04 -3.65 6.65
C ARG A 103 9.27 -2.16 6.40
N PRO A 104 8.21 -1.37 6.12
CA PRO A 104 8.33 0.06 5.88
C PRO A 104 8.72 0.82 7.16
N ALA A 105 9.19 2.05 7.01
CA ALA A 105 9.36 2.96 8.12
C ALA A 105 8.02 3.38 8.71
N LEU A 106 8.02 3.75 10.01
CA LEU A 106 6.93 4.45 10.65
C LEU A 106 7.40 5.87 10.98
N VAL A 107 6.70 6.84 10.40
CA VAL A 107 6.99 8.26 10.62
C VAL A 107 5.86 8.88 11.43
N MET A 108 6.18 9.61 12.45
CA MET A 108 5.24 10.39 13.25
C MET A 108 5.26 11.84 12.80
N LEU A 109 4.06 12.42 12.69
CA LEU A 109 3.86 13.85 12.38
C LEU A 109 3.30 14.54 13.62
N ASN A 110 3.85 15.68 13.98
CA ASN A 110 3.40 16.51 15.10
C ASN A 110 3.45 17.99 14.70
N GLY A 111 2.34 18.52 14.21
CA GLY A 111 2.31 19.86 13.61
C GLY A 111 3.18 19.90 12.36
N ASP A 112 4.15 20.81 12.36
CA ASP A 112 5.11 20.98 11.24
C ASP A 112 6.38 20.10 11.38
N ASP A 113 6.49 19.35 12.50
CA ASP A 113 7.62 18.46 12.76
C ASP A 113 7.31 17.03 12.32
N ASP A 114 8.35 16.32 11.85
CA ASP A 114 8.30 14.89 11.59
C ASP A 114 9.52 14.18 12.16
N TYR A 115 9.33 12.91 12.54
CA TYR A 115 10.44 12.06 12.96
C TYR A 115 10.17 10.58 12.67
N VAL A 116 11.24 9.84 12.42
CA VAL A 116 11.18 8.40 12.21
C VAL A 116 11.06 7.70 13.56
N ALA A 117 9.87 7.18 13.88
CA ALA A 117 9.63 6.41 15.10
C ALA A 117 10.14 4.96 14.96
N VAL A 118 10.05 4.38 13.76
CA VAL A 118 10.62 3.07 13.44
C VAL A 118 11.31 3.17 12.09
N ARG A 119 12.60 2.82 12.04
CA ARG A 119 13.35 2.84 10.80
C ARG A 119 12.85 1.77 9.83
N ARG A 120 13.01 2.01 8.54
CA ARG A 120 12.81 0.98 7.51
C ARG A 120 13.82 -0.15 7.72
N GLU A 121 13.39 -1.39 7.56
CA GLU A 121 14.32 -2.52 7.52
C GLU A 121 15.22 -2.44 6.28
N SER A 122 16.48 -2.83 6.46
CA SER A 122 17.43 -3.04 5.38
C SER A 122 17.40 -4.49 4.89
N PHE A 123 18.10 -4.79 3.80
CA PHE A 123 18.24 -6.18 3.35
C PHE A 123 19.05 -7.03 4.35
N GLU A 124 20.01 -6.43 5.05
CA GLU A 124 20.77 -7.08 6.12
C GLU A 124 19.87 -7.50 7.29
N ASP A 125 18.85 -6.69 7.61
CA ASP A 125 17.87 -7.05 8.64
C ASP A 125 17.10 -8.34 8.26
N LEU A 126 16.84 -8.56 6.97
CA LEU A 126 16.12 -9.75 6.49
C LEU A 126 16.92 -11.04 6.64
N VAL A 127 18.25 -10.97 6.49
CA VAL A 127 19.13 -12.16 6.46
C VAL A 127 19.92 -12.36 7.75
N ARG A 128 19.72 -11.51 8.76
CA ARG A 128 20.50 -11.56 10.02
C ARG A 128 20.44 -12.90 10.77
N ASN A 129 19.42 -13.71 10.49
CA ASN A 129 19.24 -15.03 11.10
C ASN A 129 19.54 -16.18 10.11
N ASP A 130 19.95 -15.86 8.88
CA ASP A 130 20.33 -16.88 7.89
C ASP A 130 21.76 -17.37 8.23
N LEU A 131 22.03 -18.68 8.14
CA LEU A 131 23.31 -19.33 8.46
C LEU A 131 24.06 -19.71 7.19
#